data_aee684e5c7c30563f3bc92200526e843
#
_entry.id   aee684e5c7c30563f3bc92200526e843
#
_cell.length_a   1.000
_cell.length_b   1.000
_cell.length_c   1.000
_cell.angle_alpha   90.00
_cell.angle_beta   90.00
_cell.angle_gamma   90.00
#
_symmetry.space_group_name_H-M   'P 1'
#
loop_
_entity.id
_entity.type
_entity.pdbx_description
1 polymer ?
#
loop_
_entity_poly.entity_id
_entity_poly.type
_entity_poly.pdbx_seq_one_letter_code
_entity_poly.pdbx_strand_id
1 'polypeptide(L)'
;MEESLGPGNKKWWGPRIWRILHSLAEISDRVDCGPAWRTALITTADMLPCAVCRAHFAEGVRDIHLRVGQNPRATLRHRLWALHAATGGSLPEEGLAAEYDCSGNRGEVLRVAGGLIEEVVKALRDASVYDRFTVGRLVTWQRALHALITLLQTPAPDMSALRRTGNRTGYRRRM
;
A
#
# COMPACT_ATOMS: atom_id res chain seq x y z
N MET A 1 10.58 -32.59 -7.88
CA MET A 1 10.71 -31.90 -6.56
C MET A 1 10.79 -30.42 -6.86
N GLU A 2 9.70 -29.69 -6.56
CA GLU A 2 9.72 -28.23 -6.63
C GLU A 2 10.63 -27.74 -5.49
N GLU A 3 11.77 -27.16 -5.84
CA GLU A 3 12.61 -26.49 -4.84
C GLU A 3 11.77 -25.45 -4.13
N SER A 4 11.53 -25.64 -2.86
CA SER A 4 10.85 -24.66 -2.01
C SER A 4 11.64 -23.37 -2.07
N LEU A 5 11.14 -22.40 -2.82
CA LEU A 5 11.78 -21.09 -3.00
C LEU A 5 11.80 -20.37 -1.64
N GLY A 6 12.97 -20.21 -1.05
CA GLY A 6 13.15 -19.54 0.25
C GLY A 6 12.85 -18.04 0.21
N PRO A 7 12.70 -17.41 1.39
CA PRO A 7 12.34 -15.97 1.53
C PRO A 7 13.29 -14.99 0.84
N GLY A 8 14.54 -15.38 0.55
CA GLY A 8 15.48 -14.57 -0.24
C GLY A 8 15.13 -14.47 -1.73
N ASN A 9 14.25 -15.34 -2.24
CA ASN A 9 13.90 -15.38 -3.65
C ASN A 9 12.75 -14.42 -3.99
N LYS A 10 12.88 -13.64 -5.07
CA LYS A 10 11.84 -12.73 -5.57
C LYS A 10 10.49 -13.44 -5.79
N LYS A 11 10.50 -14.69 -6.26
CA LYS A 11 9.28 -15.48 -6.49
C LYS A 11 8.55 -15.82 -5.19
N TRP A 12 9.21 -15.75 -4.03
CA TRP A 12 8.58 -15.95 -2.74
C TRP A 12 7.95 -14.67 -2.18
N TRP A 13 8.71 -13.57 -2.08
CA TRP A 13 8.23 -12.33 -1.45
C TRP A 13 7.44 -11.41 -2.38
N GLY A 14 7.74 -11.44 -3.69
CA GLY A 14 7.11 -10.56 -4.67
C GLY A 14 5.58 -10.67 -4.69
N PRO A 15 5.00 -11.88 -4.92
CA PRO A 15 3.54 -12.06 -4.92
C PRO A 15 2.87 -11.63 -3.61
N ARG A 16 3.53 -11.86 -2.46
CA ARG A 16 3.00 -11.47 -1.13
C ARG A 16 2.92 -9.96 -0.96
N ILE A 17 3.97 -9.24 -1.37
CA ILE A 17 3.99 -7.77 -1.32
C ILE A 17 2.93 -7.19 -2.27
N TRP A 18 2.81 -7.70 -3.48
CA TRP A 18 1.78 -7.27 -4.41
C TRP A 18 0.38 -7.54 -3.88
N ARG A 19 0.14 -8.70 -3.28
CA ARG A 19 -1.15 -9.02 -2.65
C ARG A 19 -1.50 -8.03 -1.54
N ILE A 20 -0.54 -7.68 -0.66
CA ILE A 20 -0.75 -6.65 0.37
C ILE A 20 -1.16 -5.33 -0.27
N LEU A 21 -0.38 -4.83 -1.24
CA LEU A 21 -0.61 -3.52 -1.85
C LEU A 21 -1.94 -3.45 -2.62
N HIS A 22 -2.24 -4.44 -3.46
CA HIS A 22 -3.49 -4.46 -4.23
C HIS A 22 -4.71 -4.60 -3.32
N SER A 23 -4.68 -5.51 -2.34
CA SER A 23 -5.79 -5.69 -1.40
C SER A 23 -6.10 -4.42 -0.61
N LEU A 24 -5.07 -3.74 -0.09
CA LEU A 24 -5.25 -2.47 0.61
C LEU A 24 -5.73 -1.34 -0.31
N ALA A 25 -5.29 -1.31 -1.57
CA ALA A 25 -5.75 -0.32 -2.55
C ALA A 25 -7.24 -0.46 -2.84
N GLU A 26 -7.77 -1.69 -2.92
CA GLU A 26 -9.19 -1.95 -3.17
C GLU A 26 -10.12 -1.38 -2.10
N ILE A 27 -9.68 -1.33 -0.86
CA ILE A 27 -10.46 -0.80 0.26
C ILE A 27 -10.11 0.65 0.63
N SER A 28 -9.26 1.31 -0.17
CA SER A 28 -8.77 2.68 0.07
C SER A 28 -9.73 3.73 -0.49
N ASP A 29 -10.93 3.77 0.04
CA ASP A 29 -12.02 4.69 -0.34
C ASP A 29 -12.01 6.02 0.44
N ARG A 30 -11.09 6.21 1.38
CA ARG A 30 -10.95 7.40 2.23
C ARG A 30 -10.09 8.47 1.55
N VAL A 31 -10.56 9.71 1.58
CA VAL A 31 -9.86 10.88 0.99
C VAL A 31 -8.62 11.31 1.78
N ASP A 32 -8.48 10.89 3.03
CA ASP A 32 -7.40 11.25 3.94
C ASP A 32 -6.26 10.21 4.00
N CYS A 33 -6.39 9.08 3.30
CA CYS A 33 -5.36 8.04 3.34
C CYS A 33 -4.19 8.24 2.35
N GLY A 34 -4.23 9.27 1.50
CA GLY A 34 -3.17 9.56 0.54
C GLY A 34 -1.77 9.69 1.14
N PRO A 35 -1.55 10.47 2.21
CA PRO A 35 -0.24 10.57 2.87
C PRO A 35 0.27 9.26 3.43
N ALA A 36 -0.60 8.44 4.05
CA ALA A 36 -0.24 7.12 4.56
C ALA A 36 0.16 6.18 3.43
N TRP A 37 -0.54 6.20 2.31
CA TRP A 37 -0.18 5.46 1.10
C TRP A 37 1.18 5.88 0.54
N ARG A 38 1.45 7.18 0.47
CA ARG A 38 2.77 7.67 0.01
C ARG A 38 3.89 7.08 0.89
N THR A 39 3.72 7.11 2.21
CA THR A 39 4.69 6.52 3.14
C THR A 39 4.83 5.01 2.93
N ALA A 40 3.71 4.28 2.78
CA ALA A 40 3.72 2.84 2.53
C ALA A 40 4.46 2.48 1.23
N LEU A 41 4.23 3.22 0.14
CA LEU A 41 4.88 2.97 -1.15
C LEU A 41 6.39 3.25 -1.12
N ILE A 42 6.81 4.37 -0.51
CA ILE A 42 8.22 4.72 -0.37
C ILE A 42 8.95 3.67 0.47
N THR A 43 8.39 3.31 1.62
CA THR A 43 9.00 2.31 2.49
C THR A 43 8.99 0.91 1.87
N THR A 44 8.01 0.58 1.01
CA THR A 44 8.03 -0.64 0.22
C THR A 44 9.23 -0.64 -0.74
N ALA A 45 9.44 0.46 -1.48
CA ALA A 45 10.61 0.58 -2.34
C ALA A 45 11.92 0.32 -1.55
N ASP A 46 12.06 0.96 -0.38
CA ASP A 46 13.29 0.89 0.41
C ASP A 46 13.57 -0.50 0.99
N MET A 47 12.52 -1.26 1.33
CA MET A 47 12.66 -2.55 2.02
C MET A 47 12.92 -3.72 1.08
N LEU A 48 12.69 -3.62 -0.24
CA LEU A 48 12.86 -4.75 -1.16
C LEU A 48 14.28 -5.33 -1.10
N PRO A 49 14.45 -6.67 -1.01
CA PRO A 49 15.78 -7.30 -0.89
C PRO A 49 16.68 -7.06 -2.10
N CYS A 50 16.07 -6.93 -3.27
CA CYS A 50 16.74 -6.84 -4.56
C CYS A 50 17.01 -5.36 -4.91
N ALA A 51 18.27 -4.98 -5.12
CA ALA A 51 18.65 -3.60 -5.44
C ALA A 51 18.02 -3.09 -6.75
N VAL A 52 17.96 -3.92 -7.80
CA VAL A 52 17.31 -3.59 -9.07
C VAL A 52 15.80 -3.43 -8.87
N CYS A 53 15.18 -4.30 -8.07
CA CYS A 53 13.74 -4.21 -7.76
C CYS A 53 13.43 -2.91 -6.99
N ARG A 54 14.29 -2.50 -6.05
CA ARG A 54 14.17 -1.22 -5.34
C ARG A 54 14.17 -0.03 -6.31
N ALA A 55 15.14 0.00 -7.21
CA ALA A 55 15.27 1.09 -8.19
C ALA A 55 14.01 1.20 -9.08
N HIS A 56 13.59 0.10 -9.68
CA HIS A 56 12.39 0.06 -10.53
C HIS A 56 11.11 0.42 -9.77
N PHE A 57 10.94 -0.10 -8.55
CA PHE A 57 9.75 0.21 -7.74
C PHE A 57 9.76 1.69 -7.34
N ALA A 58 10.90 2.23 -6.90
CA ALA A 58 11.04 3.63 -6.53
C ALA A 58 10.76 4.59 -7.69
N GLU A 59 11.20 4.24 -8.91
CA GLU A 59 10.91 5.00 -10.13
C GLU A 59 9.40 5.03 -10.40
N GLY A 60 8.74 3.87 -10.43
CA GLY A 60 7.30 3.80 -10.68
C GLY A 60 6.45 4.46 -9.59
N VAL A 61 6.90 4.47 -8.34
CA VAL A 61 6.21 5.18 -7.24
C VAL A 61 6.20 6.69 -7.43
N ARG A 62 7.20 7.29 -8.08
CA ARG A 62 7.25 8.74 -8.37
C ARG A 62 6.06 9.20 -9.21
N ASP A 63 5.55 8.33 -10.07
CA ASP A 63 4.43 8.62 -10.96
C ASP A 63 3.06 8.43 -10.28
N ILE A 64 3.04 7.95 -9.03
CA ILE A 64 1.81 7.77 -8.27
C ILE A 64 1.48 9.07 -7.52
N HIS A 65 0.69 9.93 -8.17
CA HIS A 65 0.24 11.18 -7.58
C HIS A 65 -1.11 11.02 -6.88
N LEU A 66 -1.07 10.96 -5.55
CA LEU A 66 -2.27 10.91 -4.71
C LEU A 66 -2.65 12.34 -4.30
N ARG A 67 -3.76 12.85 -4.84
CA ARG A 67 -4.23 14.21 -4.55
C ARG A 67 -4.94 14.25 -3.20
N VAL A 68 -4.66 15.29 -2.43
CA VAL A 68 -5.34 15.53 -1.15
C VAL A 68 -6.82 15.79 -1.40
N GLY A 69 -7.68 15.19 -0.58
CA GLY A 69 -9.14 15.36 -0.68
C GLY A 69 -9.81 14.56 -1.80
N GLN A 70 -9.08 13.72 -2.52
CA GLN A 70 -9.65 12.78 -3.49
C GLN A 70 -9.56 11.34 -2.99
N ASN A 71 -10.55 10.52 -3.38
CA ASN A 71 -10.51 9.09 -3.14
C ASN A 71 -9.35 8.47 -3.94
N PRO A 72 -8.33 7.89 -3.28
CA PRO A 72 -7.15 7.40 -3.97
C PRO A 72 -7.34 6.03 -4.63
N ARG A 73 -8.43 5.31 -4.35
CA ARG A 73 -8.67 3.93 -4.79
C ARG A 73 -8.46 3.74 -6.30
N ALA A 74 -9.11 4.55 -7.11
CA ALA A 74 -9.03 4.42 -8.57
C ALA A 74 -7.60 4.67 -9.09
N THR A 75 -6.91 5.70 -8.56
CA THR A 75 -5.51 5.99 -8.89
C THR A 75 -4.60 4.86 -8.47
N LEU A 76 -4.77 4.32 -7.25
CA LEU A 76 -3.96 3.22 -6.73
C LEU A 76 -4.14 1.95 -7.55
N ARG A 77 -5.39 1.55 -7.84
CA ARG A 77 -5.67 0.37 -8.68
C ARG A 77 -4.89 0.45 -9.99
N HIS A 78 -5.10 1.51 -10.75
CA HIS A 78 -4.50 1.67 -12.07
C HIS A 78 -2.97 1.76 -11.99
N ARG A 79 -2.42 2.57 -11.09
CA ARG A 79 -0.97 2.81 -10.99
C ARG A 79 -0.20 1.63 -10.41
N LEU A 80 -0.74 0.94 -9.42
CA LEU A 80 -0.13 -0.28 -8.90
C LEU A 80 -0.16 -1.40 -9.92
N TRP A 81 -1.24 -1.53 -10.70
CA TRP A 81 -1.28 -2.48 -11.80
C TRP A 81 -0.19 -2.19 -12.83
N ALA A 82 -0.08 -0.94 -13.31
CA ALA A 82 0.94 -0.54 -14.27
C ALA A 82 2.36 -0.81 -13.75
N LEU A 83 2.61 -0.52 -12.48
CA LEU A 83 3.89 -0.78 -11.82
C LEU A 83 4.17 -2.28 -11.70
N HIS A 84 3.16 -3.08 -11.35
CA HIS A 84 3.27 -4.53 -11.27
C HIS A 84 3.60 -5.13 -12.65
N ALA A 85 2.91 -4.72 -13.70
CA ALA A 85 3.17 -5.14 -15.07
C ALA A 85 4.61 -4.79 -15.52
N ALA A 86 5.07 -3.56 -15.24
CA ALA A 86 6.43 -3.10 -15.56
C ALA A 86 7.52 -3.89 -14.81
N THR A 87 7.23 -4.46 -13.64
CA THR A 87 8.18 -5.27 -12.86
C THR A 87 8.14 -6.77 -13.17
N GLY A 88 7.42 -7.18 -14.21
CA GLY A 88 7.35 -8.56 -14.72
C GLY A 88 6.11 -9.34 -14.26
N GLY A 89 5.06 -8.66 -13.79
CA GLY A 89 3.74 -9.25 -13.62
C GLY A 89 3.02 -9.38 -14.96
N SER A 90 2.36 -10.50 -15.19
CA SER A 90 1.68 -10.79 -16.46
C SER A 90 0.16 -10.67 -16.40
N LEU A 91 -0.38 -10.05 -15.34
CA LEU A 91 -1.82 -10.04 -15.10
C LEU A 91 -2.52 -8.88 -15.81
N PRO A 92 -3.61 -9.14 -16.54
CA PRO A 92 -4.48 -8.08 -17.04
C PRO A 92 -5.16 -7.36 -15.86
N GLU A 93 -5.45 -6.07 -16.03
CA GLU A 93 -6.07 -5.22 -15.00
C GLU A 93 -7.38 -5.83 -14.47
N GLU A 94 -8.15 -6.45 -15.35
CA GLU A 94 -9.41 -7.13 -15.01
C GLU A 94 -9.21 -8.40 -14.16
N GLY A 95 -8.05 -9.06 -14.27
CA GLY A 95 -7.71 -10.25 -13.48
C GLY A 95 -7.24 -9.93 -12.06
N LEU A 96 -6.82 -8.70 -11.78
CA LEU A 96 -6.31 -8.33 -10.44
C LEU A 96 -7.38 -8.42 -9.36
N ALA A 97 -8.62 -8.01 -9.65
CA ALA A 97 -9.72 -8.12 -8.70
C ALA A 97 -10.06 -9.59 -8.38
N ALA A 98 -9.98 -10.48 -9.37
CA ALA A 98 -10.23 -11.90 -9.18
C ALA A 98 -9.09 -12.61 -8.45
N GLU A 99 -7.83 -12.24 -8.73
CA GLU A 99 -6.67 -12.90 -8.11
C GLU A 99 -6.44 -12.44 -6.66
N TYR A 100 -6.69 -11.17 -6.37
CA TYR A 100 -6.49 -10.65 -5.02
C TYR A 100 -7.76 -10.67 -4.17
N ASP A 101 -8.84 -11.30 -4.68
CA ASP A 101 -10.15 -11.51 -4.04
C ASP A 101 -10.51 -10.42 -3.00
N CYS A 102 -10.76 -9.23 -3.52
CA CYS A 102 -11.13 -8.08 -2.71
C CYS A 102 -12.66 -7.97 -2.51
N SER A 103 -13.42 -9.01 -2.91
CA SER A 103 -14.86 -9.12 -2.70
C SER A 103 -15.22 -9.38 -1.23
N GLY A 104 -14.21 -9.69 -0.41
CA GLY A 104 -14.36 -9.91 1.03
C GLY A 104 -14.79 -8.66 1.78
N ASN A 105 -15.42 -8.88 2.90
CA ASN A 105 -15.67 -7.86 3.90
C ASN A 105 -14.34 -7.13 4.23
N ARG A 106 -14.39 -5.79 4.32
CA ARG A 106 -13.24 -4.91 4.62
C ARG A 106 -12.38 -5.41 5.79
N GLY A 107 -13.03 -5.92 6.86
CA GLY A 107 -12.34 -6.47 8.02
C GLY A 107 -11.48 -7.68 7.68
N GLU A 108 -11.95 -8.55 6.80
CA GLU A 108 -11.21 -9.72 6.34
C GLU A 108 -9.99 -9.32 5.49
N VAL A 109 -10.15 -8.37 4.58
CA VAL A 109 -9.03 -7.84 3.77
C VAL A 109 -7.94 -7.28 4.68
N LEU A 110 -8.30 -6.49 5.69
CA LEU A 110 -7.35 -5.91 6.64
C LEU A 110 -6.64 -6.98 7.48
N ARG A 111 -7.39 -8.01 7.92
CA ARG A 111 -6.84 -9.14 8.68
C ARG A 111 -5.83 -9.93 7.85
N VAL A 112 -6.18 -10.26 6.60
CA VAL A 112 -5.29 -11.00 5.68
C VAL A 112 -4.05 -10.19 5.34
N ALA A 113 -4.19 -8.91 5.00
CA ALA A 113 -3.06 -8.04 4.74
C ALA A 113 -2.12 -7.94 5.94
N GLY A 114 -2.66 -7.77 7.16
CA GLY A 114 -1.89 -7.76 8.39
C GLY A 114 -1.12 -9.06 8.61
N GLY A 115 -1.75 -10.21 8.42
CA GLY A 115 -1.10 -11.52 8.52
C GLY A 115 0.04 -11.70 7.52
N LEU A 116 -0.15 -11.27 6.27
CA LEU A 116 0.89 -11.33 5.25
C LEU A 116 2.08 -10.40 5.56
N ILE A 117 1.84 -9.23 6.14
CA ILE A 117 2.90 -8.32 6.57
C ILE A 117 3.78 -9.02 7.61
N GLU A 118 3.17 -9.61 8.64
CA GLU A 118 3.91 -10.34 9.69
C GLU A 118 4.68 -11.53 9.14
N GLU A 119 4.07 -12.30 8.23
CA GLU A 119 4.72 -13.43 7.54
C GLU A 119 5.96 -12.96 6.78
N VAL A 120 5.84 -11.91 5.97
CA VAL A 120 6.94 -11.37 5.17
C VAL A 120 8.06 -10.85 6.08
N VAL A 121 7.72 -10.08 7.12
CA VAL A 121 8.70 -9.53 8.05
C VAL A 121 9.46 -10.64 8.77
N LYS A 122 8.74 -11.62 9.30
CA LYS A 122 9.36 -12.75 10.00
C LYS A 122 10.28 -13.54 9.08
N ALA A 123 9.78 -13.93 7.91
CA ALA A 123 10.52 -14.78 6.99
C ALA A 123 11.78 -14.08 6.43
N LEU A 124 11.69 -12.80 6.07
CA LEU A 124 12.85 -12.05 5.57
C LEU A 124 13.90 -11.79 6.67
N ARG A 125 13.47 -11.63 7.92
CA ARG A 125 14.37 -11.50 9.07
C ARG A 125 15.06 -12.82 9.37
N ASP A 126 14.32 -13.93 9.43
CA ASP A 126 14.83 -15.27 9.76
C ASP A 126 15.79 -15.79 8.68
N ALA A 127 15.56 -15.43 7.42
CA ALA A 127 16.42 -15.83 6.31
C ALA A 127 17.77 -15.11 6.25
N SER A 128 18.04 -14.17 7.19
CA SER A 128 19.27 -13.36 7.21
C SER A 128 19.56 -12.65 5.87
N VAL A 129 18.50 -12.33 5.12
CA VAL A 129 18.60 -11.65 3.81
C VAL A 129 19.09 -10.22 3.97
N TYR A 130 19.00 -9.69 5.20
CA TYR A 130 19.30 -8.31 5.52
C TYR A 130 20.44 -8.19 6.52
N ASP A 131 21.29 -7.20 6.32
CA ASP A 131 22.16 -6.66 7.35
C ASP A 131 21.35 -5.82 8.37
N ARG A 132 22.03 -5.33 9.44
CA ARG A 132 21.38 -4.52 10.49
C ARG A 132 20.69 -3.26 9.95
N PHE A 133 21.25 -2.66 8.90
CA PHE A 133 20.70 -1.44 8.31
C PHE A 133 19.40 -1.74 7.55
N THR A 134 19.38 -2.83 6.84
CA THR A 134 18.22 -3.27 6.04
C THR A 134 17.09 -3.81 6.93
N VAL A 135 17.40 -4.41 8.09
CA VAL A 135 16.37 -4.76 9.10
C VAL A 135 15.62 -3.51 9.58
N GLY A 136 16.31 -2.37 9.76
CA GLY A 136 15.65 -1.11 10.10
C GLY A 136 14.63 -0.65 9.05
N ARG A 137 14.93 -0.84 7.76
CA ARG A 137 14.00 -0.53 6.66
C ARG A 137 12.77 -1.45 6.67
N LEU A 138 12.97 -2.73 6.94
CA LEU A 138 11.88 -3.71 7.07
C LEU A 138 10.91 -3.33 8.20
N VAL A 139 11.44 -2.92 9.37
CA VAL A 139 10.64 -2.44 10.51
C VAL A 139 9.90 -1.14 10.16
N THR A 140 10.54 -0.23 9.43
CA THR A 140 9.91 1.02 8.98
C THR A 140 8.76 0.74 8.02
N TRP A 141 8.95 -0.16 7.07
CA TRP A 141 7.89 -0.63 6.17
C TRP A 141 6.72 -1.27 6.91
N GLN A 142 6.99 -2.17 7.83
CA GLN A 142 5.96 -2.80 8.68
C GLN A 142 5.12 -1.75 9.39
N ARG A 143 5.76 -0.77 10.05
CA ARG A 143 5.08 0.32 10.75
C ARG A 143 4.22 1.18 9.82
N ALA A 144 4.72 1.49 8.63
CA ALA A 144 3.99 2.28 7.65
C ALA A 144 2.72 1.58 7.17
N LEU A 145 2.79 0.27 6.89
CA LEU A 145 1.62 -0.52 6.51
C LEU A 145 0.63 -0.71 7.66
N HIS A 146 1.09 -0.92 8.88
CA HIS A 146 0.20 -0.98 10.05
C HIS A 146 -0.51 0.35 10.31
N ALA A 147 0.17 1.49 10.14
CA ALA A 147 -0.45 2.81 10.22
C ALA A 147 -1.53 2.99 9.15
N LEU A 148 -1.27 2.55 7.92
CA LEU A 148 -2.27 2.56 6.84
C LEU A 148 -3.46 1.66 7.18
N ILE A 149 -3.23 0.43 7.66
CA ILE A 149 -4.28 -0.50 8.08
C ILE A 149 -5.13 0.14 9.18
N THR A 150 -4.51 0.70 10.22
CA THR A 150 -5.21 1.38 11.32
C THR A 150 -6.10 2.51 10.81
N LEU A 151 -5.57 3.32 9.89
CA LEU A 151 -6.34 4.39 9.26
C LEU A 151 -7.54 3.83 8.48
N LEU A 152 -7.35 2.75 7.72
CA LEU A 152 -8.42 2.11 6.94
C LEU A 152 -9.45 1.38 7.82
N GLN A 153 -9.11 0.99 9.05
CA GLN A 153 -10.04 0.40 10.03
C GLN A 153 -11.00 1.43 10.62
N THR A 154 -10.55 2.67 10.78
CA THR A 154 -11.38 3.71 11.38
C THR A 154 -12.43 4.23 10.40
N PRO A 155 -13.64 4.58 10.82
CA PRO A 155 -14.63 5.26 9.98
C PRO A 155 -14.04 6.54 9.39
N ALA A 156 -14.44 6.90 8.16
CA ALA A 156 -14.05 8.18 7.59
C ALA A 156 -14.57 9.33 8.47
N PRO A 157 -13.78 10.40 8.68
CA PRO A 157 -14.25 11.56 9.42
C PRO A 157 -15.48 12.15 8.71
N ASP A 158 -16.49 12.56 9.51
CA ASP A 158 -17.67 13.23 8.95
C ASP A 158 -17.30 14.61 8.42
N MET A 159 -17.00 14.68 7.13
CA MET A 159 -16.68 15.93 6.42
C MET A 159 -17.89 16.86 6.30
N SER A 160 -19.12 16.41 6.57
CA SER A 160 -20.32 17.24 6.55
C SER A 160 -20.33 18.28 7.68
N ALA A 161 -19.74 17.92 8.84
CA ALA A 161 -19.57 18.85 9.96
C ALA A 161 -18.63 20.03 9.63
N LEU A 162 -17.56 19.79 8.88
CA LEU A 162 -16.58 20.81 8.50
C LEU A 162 -17.15 21.81 7.48
N ARG A 163 -18.06 21.40 6.59
CA ARG A 163 -18.72 22.29 5.64
C ARG A 163 -19.70 23.27 6.31
N ARG A 164 -20.27 22.91 7.48
CA ARG A 164 -21.22 23.77 8.20
C ARG A 164 -20.54 24.94 8.93
N THR A 165 -19.28 24.80 9.32
CA THR A 165 -18.54 25.86 10.04
C THR A 165 -17.92 26.91 9.10
N GLY A 166 -17.61 26.53 7.85
CA GLY A 166 -16.99 27.44 6.88
C GLY A 166 -17.90 28.52 6.29
N ASN A 167 -19.23 28.43 6.45
CA ASN A 167 -20.20 29.34 5.82
C ASN A 167 -20.67 30.46 6.72
N ARG A 168 -20.05 30.71 7.91
CA ARG A 168 -20.43 31.77 8.86
C ARG A 168 -19.54 32.99 8.89
N THR A 169 -18.52 33.10 8.05
CA THR A 169 -17.82 34.41 7.87
C THR A 169 -18.48 35.22 6.75
N GLY A 170 -19.65 35.75 7.07
CA GLY A 170 -20.32 36.76 6.27
C GLY A 170 -19.43 37.97 6.16
N TYR A 171 -18.85 38.19 5.00
CA TYR A 171 -18.16 39.41 4.62
C TYR A 171 -19.21 40.53 4.60
N ARG A 172 -19.37 41.25 5.72
CA ARG A 172 -20.14 42.54 5.73
C ARG A 172 -19.37 43.53 4.89
N ARG A 173 -19.77 43.69 3.61
CA ARG A 173 -19.43 44.90 2.85
C ARG A 173 -20.00 46.12 3.61
N ARG A 174 -19.14 46.97 4.15
CA ARG A 174 -19.49 48.36 4.49
C ARG A 174 -19.54 49.14 3.18
N MET A 175 -20.71 49.67 2.87
CA MET A 175 -20.88 50.79 1.95
C MET A 175 -20.45 52.06 2.65
#